data_9f57f9a1a3e0f52f0eb175c686541db8
#
_entry.id   9f57f9a1a3e0f52f0eb175c686541db8
#
_cell.length_a   1.000
_cell.length_b   1.000
_cell.length_c   1.000
_cell.angle_alpha   90.00
_cell.angle_beta   90.00
_cell.angle_gamma   90.00
#
_symmetry.space_group_name_H-M   'P 1'
#
loop_
_entity.id
_entity.type
_entity.pdbx_description
1 polymer ?
#
loop_
_entity_poly.entity_id
_entity_poly.type
_entity_poly.pdbx_seq_one_letter_code
_entity_poly.pdbx_strand_id
1 'polypeptide(L)'
;MGEEIKKVGIIGAGFTGKQIAAQTALNNFIVKVYDIDPKILEDTKKYITGVLKRKKQLDAIQNVSYYSDLDKVLEDVDLVIEAVPENLELKRKVFSQIDSSAPAKTIIATNSSSYPVSRIESAVKRRDKVLNIHFYPPIPTRLMVDIMRGSETSDETFEIGKNWIINIGCEPLIVKKECFGFVFNRIWHAVKKECLKMWAGGYADIEVIDTAWKIFTGMKLGPFTMMDGIGLDVAYAVEMSYYEESGDPKDKPPHAFKEMVERGDLGLKTGKGFYTWKKKK
;
A
#
# COMPACT_ATOMS: atom_id res chain seq x y z
N MET A 1 -17.58 25.04 -5.78
CA MET A 1 -17.32 24.08 -4.68
C MET A 1 -17.23 22.72 -5.35
N GLY A 2 -16.03 22.10 -5.39
CA GLY A 2 -15.86 20.79 -6.00
C GLY A 2 -16.72 19.73 -5.28
N GLU A 3 -17.12 18.69 -5.99
CA GLU A 3 -17.91 17.59 -5.42
C GLU A 3 -17.14 16.94 -4.25
N GLU A 4 -17.76 16.87 -3.09
CA GLU A 4 -17.17 16.30 -1.89
C GLU A 4 -17.34 14.77 -1.90
N ILE A 5 -16.26 14.01 -1.66
CA ILE A 5 -16.33 12.56 -1.50
C ILE A 5 -17.12 12.24 -0.22
N LYS A 6 -18.15 11.39 -0.34
CA LYS A 6 -18.96 10.88 0.78
C LYS A 6 -19.00 9.35 0.81
N LYS A 7 -18.98 8.74 -0.37
CA LYS A 7 -19.12 7.30 -0.56
C LYS A 7 -17.90 6.73 -1.26
N VAL A 8 -17.25 5.77 -0.63
CA VAL A 8 -15.99 5.17 -1.10
C VAL A 8 -16.17 3.68 -1.34
N GLY A 9 -15.87 3.23 -2.55
CA GLY A 9 -15.77 1.82 -2.91
C GLY A 9 -14.34 1.31 -2.71
N ILE A 10 -14.17 0.19 -2.02
CA ILE A 10 -12.88 -0.49 -1.87
C ILE A 10 -12.97 -1.82 -2.61
N ILE A 11 -12.17 -1.97 -3.67
CA ILE A 11 -12.16 -3.15 -4.53
C ILE A 11 -10.94 -4.01 -4.21
N GLY A 12 -11.18 -5.16 -3.57
CA GLY A 12 -10.18 -6.01 -2.95
C GLY A 12 -10.11 -5.78 -1.45
N ALA A 13 -10.62 -6.75 -0.67
CA ALA A 13 -10.71 -6.69 0.79
C ALA A 13 -9.56 -7.42 1.50
N GLY A 14 -8.45 -7.66 0.79
CA GLY A 14 -7.25 -8.30 1.32
C GLY A 14 -6.56 -7.50 2.42
N PHE A 15 -5.27 -7.77 2.63
CA PHE A 15 -4.50 -7.18 3.74
C PHE A 15 -4.54 -5.65 3.79
N THR A 16 -4.37 -4.97 2.64
CA THR A 16 -4.37 -3.50 2.58
C THR A 16 -5.79 -2.95 2.49
N GLY A 17 -6.65 -3.51 1.62
CA GLY A 17 -8.01 -3.00 1.39
C GLY A 17 -8.86 -2.94 2.66
N LYS A 18 -8.82 -3.97 3.53
CA LYS A 18 -9.52 -3.93 4.82
C LYS A 18 -9.03 -2.82 5.76
N GLN A 19 -7.77 -2.44 5.67
CA GLN A 19 -7.20 -1.36 6.50
C GLN A 19 -7.60 0.02 5.96
N ILE A 20 -7.63 0.19 4.63
CA ILE A 20 -8.15 1.40 3.98
C ILE A 20 -9.63 1.56 4.36
N ALA A 21 -10.43 0.50 4.22
CA ALA A 21 -11.85 0.54 4.57
C ALA A 21 -12.06 0.91 6.05
N ALA A 22 -11.27 0.35 6.97
CA ALA A 22 -11.34 0.69 8.39
C ALA A 22 -10.99 2.16 8.66
N GLN A 23 -9.92 2.69 8.05
CA GLN A 23 -9.50 4.08 8.21
C GLN A 23 -10.53 5.05 7.64
N THR A 24 -11.12 4.72 6.48
CA THR A 24 -12.18 5.50 5.85
C THR A 24 -13.43 5.53 6.74
N ALA A 25 -13.87 4.38 7.27
CA ALA A 25 -15.02 4.28 8.15
C ALA A 25 -14.84 5.02 9.49
N LEU A 26 -13.61 4.99 10.07
CA LEU A 26 -13.27 5.76 11.28
C LEU A 26 -13.50 7.27 11.12
N ASN A 27 -13.52 7.77 9.91
CA ASN A 27 -13.71 9.19 9.61
C ASN A 27 -15.10 9.48 9.01
N ASN A 28 -16.08 8.62 9.33
CA ASN A 28 -17.52 8.78 9.04
C ASN A 28 -17.90 8.76 7.55
N PHE A 29 -17.06 8.24 6.68
CA PHE A 29 -17.41 8.00 5.28
C PHE A 29 -18.26 6.73 5.15
N ILE A 30 -19.14 6.71 4.16
CA ILE A 30 -19.84 5.49 3.74
C ILE A 30 -18.86 4.65 2.93
N VAL A 31 -18.67 3.38 3.33
CA VAL A 31 -17.70 2.47 2.72
C VAL A 31 -18.40 1.24 2.17
N LYS A 32 -18.24 0.99 0.90
CA LYS A 32 -18.69 -0.22 0.23
C LYS A 32 -17.47 -1.08 -0.11
N VAL A 33 -17.40 -2.28 0.44
CA VAL A 33 -16.24 -3.18 0.30
C VAL A 33 -16.62 -4.34 -0.63
N TYR A 34 -15.79 -4.57 -1.63
CA TYR A 34 -15.91 -5.69 -2.56
C TYR A 34 -14.75 -6.67 -2.44
N ASP A 35 -15.06 -7.93 -2.46
CA ASP A 35 -14.12 -9.01 -2.78
C ASP A 35 -14.85 -10.18 -3.45
N ILE A 36 -14.15 -10.87 -4.33
CA ILE A 36 -14.69 -12.06 -5.01
C ILE A 36 -14.86 -13.24 -4.03
N ASP A 37 -14.06 -13.28 -2.95
CA ASP A 37 -14.12 -14.35 -1.95
C ASP A 37 -14.94 -13.91 -0.72
N PRO A 38 -16.11 -14.52 -0.47
CA PRO A 38 -16.93 -14.23 0.71
C PRO A 38 -16.20 -14.45 2.05
N LYS A 39 -15.21 -15.35 2.10
CA LYS A 39 -14.42 -15.56 3.33
C LYS A 39 -13.54 -14.36 3.64
N ILE A 40 -12.96 -13.74 2.63
CA ILE A 40 -12.18 -12.51 2.79
C ILE A 40 -13.08 -11.37 3.28
N LEU A 41 -14.31 -11.27 2.77
CA LEU A 41 -15.28 -10.27 3.24
C LEU A 41 -15.64 -10.48 4.72
N GLU A 42 -15.86 -11.72 5.16
CA GLU A 42 -16.15 -12.02 6.56
C GLU A 42 -14.97 -11.68 7.48
N ASP A 43 -13.73 -12.02 7.08
CA ASP A 43 -12.53 -11.66 7.83
C ASP A 43 -12.33 -10.14 7.88
N THR A 44 -12.64 -9.44 6.78
CA THR A 44 -12.59 -7.98 6.71
C THR A 44 -13.61 -7.35 7.65
N LYS A 45 -14.83 -7.88 7.71
CA LYS A 45 -15.86 -7.44 8.64
C LYS A 45 -15.40 -7.56 10.10
N LYS A 46 -14.83 -8.72 10.47
CA LYS A 46 -14.25 -8.93 11.81
C LYS A 46 -13.14 -7.95 12.11
N TYR A 47 -12.23 -7.73 11.13
CA TYR A 47 -11.13 -6.79 11.28
C TYR A 47 -11.63 -5.36 11.51
N ILE A 48 -12.53 -4.85 10.66
CA ILE A 48 -13.07 -3.49 10.76
C ILE A 48 -13.79 -3.30 12.09
N THR A 49 -14.68 -4.26 12.46
CA THR A 49 -15.39 -4.23 13.76
C THR A 49 -14.39 -4.16 14.92
N GLY A 50 -13.32 -4.95 14.88
CA GLY A 50 -12.27 -4.94 15.90
C GLY A 50 -11.52 -3.60 15.97
N VAL A 51 -11.26 -2.95 14.84
CA VAL A 51 -10.63 -1.62 14.79
C VAL A 51 -11.56 -0.57 15.38
N LEU A 52 -12.81 -0.51 14.94
CA LEU A 52 -13.83 0.45 15.41
C LEU A 52 -14.08 0.30 16.92
N LYS A 53 -14.14 -0.94 17.42
CA LYS A 53 -14.28 -1.22 18.86
C LYS A 53 -13.09 -0.65 19.66
N ARG A 54 -11.87 -0.91 19.22
CA ARG A 54 -10.66 -0.37 19.90
C ARG A 54 -10.61 1.15 19.90
N LYS A 55 -11.13 1.79 18.84
CA LYS A 55 -11.20 3.23 18.71
C LYS A 55 -12.43 3.88 19.35
N LYS A 56 -13.32 3.05 19.98
CA LYS A 56 -14.58 3.50 20.60
C LYS A 56 -15.55 4.20 19.63
N GLN A 57 -15.58 3.75 18.38
CA GLN A 57 -16.41 4.30 17.29
C GLN A 57 -17.30 3.20 16.66
N LEU A 58 -17.92 2.35 17.47
CA LEU A 58 -18.73 1.22 16.99
C LEU A 58 -19.90 1.65 16.10
N ASP A 59 -20.43 2.85 16.30
CA ASP A 59 -21.55 3.37 15.49
C ASP A 59 -21.17 3.54 14.02
N ALA A 60 -19.87 3.74 13.71
CA ALA A 60 -19.38 3.81 12.34
C ALA A 60 -19.52 2.47 11.58
N ILE A 61 -19.83 1.35 12.25
CA ILE A 61 -20.03 0.05 11.58
C ILE A 61 -21.23 0.08 10.63
N GLN A 62 -22.26 0.88 10.93
CA GLN A 62 -23.42 1.06 10.07
C GLN A 62 -23.10 1.71 8.73
N ASN A 63 -21.96 2.39 8.63
CA ASN A 63 -21.49 3.03 7.40
C ASN A 63 -20.73 2.05 6.49
N VAL A 64 -20.52 0.80 6.89
CA VAL A 64 -19.74 -0.18 6.11
C VAL A 64 -20.63 -1.31 5.61
N SER A 65 -20.63 -1.50 4.31
CA SER A 65 -21.35 -2.59 3.64
C SER A 65 -20.39 -3.47 2.83
N TYR A 66 -20.76 -4.74 2.64
CA TYR A 66 -19.90 -5.77 2.06
C TYR A 66 -20.62 -6.47 0.91
N TYR A 67 -19.93 -6.64 -0.22
CA TYR A 67 -20.54 -7.16 -1.45
C TYR A 67 -19.58 -8.12 -2.17
N SER A 68 -20.12 -9.21 -2.69
CA SER A 68 -19.45 -10.08 -3.67
C SER A 68 -19.87 -9.77 -5.12
N ASP A 69 -20.70 -8.75 -5.31
CA ASP A 69 -21.16 -8.22 -6.58
C ASP A 69 -20.57 -6.82 -6.77
N LEU A 70 -19.73 -6.65 -7.79
CA LEU A 70 -19.02 -5.41 -8.05
C LEU A 70 -19.96 -4.27 -8.42
N ASP A 71 -20.99 -4.55 -9.22
CA ASP A 71 -21.91 -3.52 -9.71
C ASP A 71 -22.66 -2.85 -8.54
N LYS A 72 -23.03 -3.62 -7.50
CA LYS A 72 -23.67 -3.07 -6.30
C LYS A 72 -22.76 -2.11 -5.51
N VAL A 73 -21.46 -2.30 -5.56
CA VAL A 73 -20.51 -1.35 -4.98
C VAL A 73 -20.45 -0.09 -5.80
N LEU A 74 -20.48 -0.22 -7.12
CA LEU A 74 -20.23 0.88 -8.06
C LEU A 74 -21.46 1.78 -8.31
N GLU A 75 -22.68 1.33 -8.01
CA GLU A 75 -23.93 2.06 -8.30
C GLU A 75 -23.92 3.53 -7.85
N ASP A 76 -23.30 3.83 -6.71
CA ASP A 76 -23.36 5.15 -6.09
C ASP A 76 -22.13 5.39 -5.22
N VAL A 77 -21.00 5.64 -5.87
CA VAL A 77 -19.72 5.95 -5.20
C VAL A 77 -19.07 7.19 -5.83
N ASP A 78 -18.41 7.98 -4.98
CA ASP A 78 -17.70 9.19 -5.41
C ASP A 78 -16.22 8.88 -5.69
N LEU A 79 -15.64 7.92 -4.96
CA LEU A 79 -14.26 7.45 -5.10
C LEU A 79 -14.23 5.94 -5.04
N VAL A 80 -13.43 5.32 -5.91
CA VAL A 80 -13.09 3.89 -5.84
C VAL A 80 -11.60 3.73 -5.64
N ILE A 81 -11.21 2.95 -4.64
CA ILE A 81 -9.81 2.53 -4.41
C ILE A 81 -9.66 1.06 -4.80
N GLU A 82 -8.89 0.79 -5.84
CA GLU A 82 -8.51 -0.56 -6.24
C GLU A 82 -7.32 -1.04 -5.37
N ALA A 83 -7.48 -2.18 -4.72
CA ALA A 83 -6.50 -2.84 -3.86
C ALA A 83 -6.43 -4.36 -4.14
N VAL A 84 -6.61 -4.77 -5.40
CA VAL A 84 -6.47 -6.16 -5.85
C VAL A 84 -4.99 -6.58 -5.94
N PRO A 85 -4.68 -7.88 -6.09
CA PRO A 85 -3.30 -8.35 -6.22
C PRO A 85 -2.49 -7.58 -7.26
N GLU A 86 -1.16 -7.48 -7.03
CA GLU A 86 -0.24 -6.69 -7.83
C GLU A 86 0.06 -7.37 -9.18
N ASN A 87 -0.92 -7.32 -10.08
CA ASN A 87 -0.87 -7.83 -11.45
C ASN A 87 -1.45 -6.79 -12.40
N LEU A 88 -0.66 -6.32 -13.36
CA LEU A 88 -1.02 -5.22 -14.24
C LEU A 88 -2.29 -5.51 -15.08
N GLU A 89 -2.41 -6.71 -15.63
CA GLU A 89 -3.56 -7.08 -16.47
C GLU A 89 -4.84 -7.19 -15.63
N LEU A 90 -4.74 -7.73 -14.40
CA LEU A 90 -5.86 -7.75 -13.47
C LEU A 90 -6.32 -6.34 -13.12
N LYS A 91 -5.37 -5.44 -12.83
CA LYS A 91 -5.68 -4.02 -12.52
C LYS A 91 -6.35 -3.32 -13.69
N ARG A 92 -5.86 -3.50 -14.91
CA ARG A 92 -6.48 -2.96 -16.13
C ARG A 92 -7.91 -3.48 -16.33
N LYS A 93 -8.12 -4.79 -16.13
CA LYS A 93 -9.45 -5.40 -16.20
C LYS A 93 -10.41 -4.78 -15.18
N VAL A 94 -9.97 -4.65 -13.93
CA VAL A 94 -10.77 -4.05 -12.85
C VAL A 94 -11.05 -2.58 -13.13
N PHE A 95 -10.08 -1.80 -13.59
CA PHE A 95 -10.28 -0.40 -13.97
C PHE A 95 -11.31 -0.24 -15.09
N SER A 96 -11.24 -1.09 -16.12
CA SER A 96 -12.22 -1.11 -17.21
C SER A 96 -13.64 -1.42 -16.71
N GLN A 97 -13.79 -2.36 -15.78
CA GLN A 97 -15.08 -2.68 -15.17
C GLN A 97 -15.62 -1.51 -14.35
N ILE A 98 -14.76 -0.88 -13.53
CA ILE A 98 -15.14 0.30 -12.75
C ILE A 98 -15.58 1.44 -13.69
N ASP A 99 -14.80 1.71 -14.75
CA ASP A 99 -15.10 2.78 -15.71
C ASP A 99 -16.45 2.58 -16.42
N SER A 100 -16.82 1.32 -16.68
CA SER A 100 -18.08 1.01 -17.37
C SER A 100 -19.30 1.06 -16.46
N SER A 101 -19.17 0.77 -15.16
CA SER A 101 -20.31 0.61 -14.24
C SER A 101 -20.48 1.76 -13.24
N ALA A 102 -19.40 2.46 -12.88
CA ALA A 102 -19.48 3.56 -11.91
C ALA A 102 -20.02 4.87 -12.52
N PRO A 103 -20.68 5.73 -11.72
CA PRO A 103 -21.13 7.06 -12.16
C PRO A 103 -20.01 7.86 -12.84
N ALA A 104 -20.34 8.68 -13.82
CA ALA A 104 -19.35 9.45 -14.60
C ALA A 104 -18.48 10.38 -13.74
N LYS A 105 -18.98 10.81 -12.58
CA LYS A 105 -18.26 11.66 -11.63
C LYS A 105 -17.21 10.91 -10.79
N THR A 106 -17.32 9.58 -10.69
CA THR A 106 -16.49 8.76 -9.79
C THR A 106 -15.02 8.86 -10.13
N ILE A 107 -14.21 9.19 -9.14
CA ILE A 107 -12.74 9.12 -9.23
C ILE A 107 -12.30 7.66 -9.05
N ILE A 108 -11.37 7.20 -9.88
CA ILE A 108 -10.85 5.84 -9.84
C ILE A 108 -9.37 5.92 -9.42
N ALA A 109 -9.03 5.29 -8.29
CA ALA A 109 -7.66 5.28 -7.80
C ALA A 109 -7.14 3.86 -7.64
N THR A 110 -5.85 3.66 -7.94
CA THR A 110 -5.13 2.43 -7.60
C THR A 110 -4.30 2.61 -6.34
N ASN A 111 -4.29 1.57 -5.47
CA ASN A 111 -3.37 1.49 -4.34
C ASN A 111 -2.07 0.75 -4.71
N SER A 112 -1.80 0.51 -5.99
CA SER A 112 -0.58 -0.15 -6.42
C SER A 112 0.67 0.53 -5.85
N SER A 113 1.61 -0.29 -5.38
CA SER A 113 2.92 0.14 -4.88
C SER A 113 4.02 0.12 -5.96
N SER A 114 3.76 -0.58 -7.07
CA SER A 114 4.74 -0.81 -8.14
C SER A 114 4.33 -0.19 -9.48
N TYR A 115 3.02 -0.22 -9.79
CA TYR A 115 2.52 0.31 -11.05
C TYR A 115 1.98 1.73 -10.86
N PRO A 116 2.62 2.74 -11.45
CA PRO A 116 2.02 4.07 -11.55
C PRO A 116 0.74 3.99 -12.38
N VAL A 117 -0.21 4.86 -12.08
CA VAL A 117 -1.54 4.81 -12.72
C VAL A 117 -1.48 5.02 -14.23
N SER A 118 -0.44 5.67 -14.76
CA SER A 118 -0.21 5.82 -16.20
C SER A 118 -0.10 4.47 -16.95
N ARG A 119 0.36 3.42 -16.26
CA ARG A 119 0.38 2.05 -16.84
C ARG A 119 -0.99 1.39 -16.85
N ILE A 120 -1.96 1.92 -16.11
CA ILE A 120 -3.31 1.34 -15.94
C ILE A 120 -4.37 2.18 -16.66
N GLU A 121 -4.22 3.50 -16.71
CA GLU A 121 -5.22 4.46 -17.20
C GLU A 121 -5.66 4.27 -18.65
N SER A 122 -4.87 3.53 -19.46
CA SER A 122 -5.30 3.16 -20.82
C SER A 122 -6.54 2.27 -20.85
N ALA A 123 -6.89 1.65 -19.72
CA ALA A 123 -8.08 0.80 -19.57
C ALA A 123 -9.37 1.57 -19.30
N VAL A 124 -9.31 2.90 -19.10
CA VAL A 124 -10.48 3.74 -18.82
C VAL A 124 -10.64 4.87 -19.84
N LYS A 125 -11.88 5.36 -19.97
CA LYS A 125 -12.21 6.51 -20.84
C LYS A 125 -12.01 7.84 -20.10
N ARG A 126 -12.31 7.86 -18.78
CA ARG A 126 -12.24 9.06 -17.90
C ARG A 126 -10.84 9.25 -17.30
N ARG A 127 -9.81 9.40 -18.12
CA ARG A 127 -8.42 9.53 -17.66
C ARG A 127 -8.17 10.77 -16.79
N ASP A 128 -9.00 11.80 -16.95
CA ASP A 128 -8.99 12.99 -16.11
C ASP A 128 -9.40 12.73 -14.66
N LYS A 129 -10.05 11.58 -14.39
CA LYS A 129 -10.55 11.15 -13.07
C LYS A 129 -9.80 9.97 -12.47
N VAL A 130 -8.55 9.74 -12.87
CA VAL A 130 -7.72 8.66 -12.31
C VAL A 130 -6.61 9.19 -11.42
N LEU A 131 -6.27 8.43 -10.35
CA LEU A 131 -5.21 8.75 -9.40
C LEU A 131 -4.46 7.49 -8.97
N ASN A 132 -3.23 7.66 -8.52
CA ASN A 132 -2.57 6.72 -7.62
C ASN A 132 -2.73 7.24 -6.20
N ILE A 133 -3.31 6.43 -5.32
CA ILE A 133 -3.47 6.72 -3.89
C ILE A 133 -2.92 5.51 -3.13
N HIS A 134 -1.64 5.58 -2.75
CA HIS A 134 -0.90 4.44 -2.18
C HIS A 134 -0.75 4.59 -0.67
N PHE A 135 -1.28 3.62 0.06
CA PHE A 135 -1.21 3.52 1.51
C PHE A 135 -0.04 2.66 1.99
N TYR A 136 0.47 2.97 3.17
CA TYR A 136 1.55 2.25 3.84
C TYR A 136 1.03 1.43 5.03
N PRO A 137 0.77 0.12 4.88
CA PRO A 137 0.39 -0.71 6.02
C PRO A 137 1.47 -0.79 7.11
N PRO A 138 1.09 -0.89 8.40
CA PRO A 138 -0.27 -0.86 8.95
C PRO A 138 -0.85 0.56 9.02
N ILE A 139 -1.94 0.80 8.29
CA ILE A 139 -2.52 2.13 8.07
C ILE A 139 -2.88 2.87 9.37
N PRO A 140 -3.52 2.22 10.38
CA PRO A 140 -3.84 2.94 11.63
C PRO A 140 -2.65 3.51 12.42
N THR A 141 -1.42 3.12 12.04
CA THR A 141 -0.18 3.58 12.68
C THR A 141 0.74 4.35 11.74
N ARG A 142 0.46 4.30 10.44
CA ARG A 142 1.20 4.99 9.37
C ARG A 142 0.23 5.83 8.57
N LEU A 143 -0.17 6.96 9.15
CA LEU A 143 -1.16 7.88 8.59
C LEU A 143 -0.54 8.76 7.49
N MET A 144 0.09 8.14 6.51
CA MET A 144 0.66 8.81 5.34
C MET A 144 0.27 8.06 4.06
N VAL A 145 0.02 8.79 2.99
CA VAL A 145 -0.50 8.27 1.72
C VAL A 145 0.16 8.99 0.56
N ASP A 146 0.86 8.28 -0.32
CA ASP A 146 1.31 8.88 -1.57
C ASP A 146 0.10 9.19 -2.46
N ILE A 147 0.10 10.39 -3.03
CA ILE A 147 -0.84 10.76 -4.09
C ILE A 147 -0.10 11.21 -5.33
N MET A 148 -0.47 10.65 -6.47
CA MET A 148 0.20 10.88 -7.74
C MET A 148 -0.83 10.94 -8.87
N ARG A 149 -0.57 11.84 -9.82
CA ARG A 149 -1.38 11.98 -11.04
C ARG A 149 -1.04 10.89 -12.05
N GLY A 150 -2.01 10.53 -12.88
CA GLY A 150 -1.75 9.93 -14.19
C GLY A 150 -1.40 10.99 -15.23
N SER A 151 -1.35 10.59 -16.50
CA SER A 151 -0.96 11.47 -17.60
C SER A 151 -1.98 12.58 -17.88
N GLU A 152 -3.27 12.34 -17.63
CA GLU A 152 -4.38 13.25 -17.94
C GLU A 152 -5.18 13.66 -16.70
N THR A 153 -4.76 13.28 -15.49
CA THR A 153 -5.48 13.63 -14.25
C THR A 153 -5.69 15.14 -14.11
N SER A 154 -6.94 15.55 -13.97
CA SER A 154 -7.27 16.98 -13.81
C SER A 154 -6.83 17.54 -12.45
N ASP A 155 -6.61 18.85 -12.37
CA ASP A 155 -6.30 19.54 -11.12
C ASP A 155 -7.43 19.36 -10.09
N GLU A 156 -8.69 19.43 -10.55
CA GLU A 156 -9.85 19.20 -9.70
C GLU A 156 -9.84 17.80 -9.07
N THR A 157 -9.65 16.76 -9.88
CA THR A 157 -9.56 15.36 -9.39
C THR A 157 -8.45 15.18 -8.37
N PHE A 158 -7.29 15.78 -8.63
CA PHE A 158 -6.16 15.72 -7.71
C PHE A 158 -6.46 16.38 -6.36
N GLU A 159 -7.02 17.58 -6.39
CA GLU A 159 -7.37 18.31 -5.16
C GLU A 159 -8.48 17.60 -4.37
N ILE A 160 -9.49 17.03 -5.03
CA ILE A 160 -10.53 16.23 -4.38
C ILE A 160 -9.91 15.00 -3.70
N GLY A 161 -9.05 14.25 -4.39
CA GLY A 161 -8.36 13.09 -3.83
C GLY A 161 -7.45 13.44 -2.65
N LYS A 162 -6.67 14.54 -2.76
CA LYS A 162 -5.82 15.06 -1.69
C LYS A 162 -6.64 15.44 -0.45
N ASN A 163 -7.74 16.16 -0.64
CA ASN A 163 -8.61 16.57 0.46
C ASN A 163 -9.27 15.36 1.12
N TRP A 164 -9.65 14.33 0.36
CA TRP A 164 -10.14 13.08 0.94
C TRP A 164 -9.09 12.41 1.84
N ILE A 165 -7.82 12.34 1.41
CA ILE A 165 -6.72 11.79 2.23
C ILE A 165 -6.60 12.55 3.55
N ILE A 166 -6.67 13.88 3.54
CA ILE A 166 -6.66 14.71 4.75
C ILE A 166 -7.88 14.42 5.63
N ASN A 167 -9.07 14.31 5.02
CA ASN A 167 -10.32 14.08 5.73
C ASN A 167 -10.41 12.70 6.38
N ILE A 168 -9.67 11.71 5.89
CA ILE A 168 -9.53 10.41 6.57
C ILE A 168 -8.41 10.41 7.62
N GLY A 169 -7.86 11.58 7.98
CA GLY A 169 -6.83 11.74 9.00
C GLY A 169 -5.44 11.27 8.58
N CYS A 170 -5.15 11.27 7.28
CA CYS A 170 -3.84 10.92 6.74
C CYS A 170 -3.10 12.13 6.16
N GLU A 171 -1.76 12.08 6.17
CA GLU A 171 -0.91 13.08 5.51
C GLU A 171 -0.70 12.72 4.03
N PRO A 172 -1.09 13.57 3.06
CA PRO A 172 -0.85 13.34 1.64
C PRO A 172 0.61 13.63 1.29
N LEU A 173 1.33 12.62 0.82
CA LEU A 173 2.67 12.74 0.25
C LEU A 173 2.54 12.99 -1.25
N ILE A 174 2.70 14.24 -1.67
CA ILE A 174 2.50 14.66 -3.06
C ILE A 174 3.68 14.23 -3.92
N VAL A 175 3.45 13.27 -4.84
CA VAL A 175 4.43 12.84 -5.84
C VAL A 175 4.23 13.66 -7.11
N LYS A 176 5.14 14.61 -7.37
CA LYS A 176 5.02 15.57 -8.49
C LYS A 176 5.28 14.96 -9.87
N LYS A 177 6.06 13.88 -9.92
CA LYS A 177 6.40 13.15 -11.13
C LYS A 177 6.39 11.66 -10.83
N GLU A 178 5.77 10.88 -11.69
CA GLU A 178 5.76 9.43 -11.56
C GLU A 178 7.16 8.87 -11.37
N CYS A 179 7.28 8.00 -10.36
CA CYS A 179 8.51 7.27 -10.09
C CYS A 179 8.20 5.95 -9.40
N PHE A 180 8.97 4.93 -9.70
CA PHE A 180 8.86 3.62 -9.04
C PHE A 180 9.16 3.75 -7.54
N GLY A 181 8.28 3.16 -6.70
CA GLY A 181 8.42 3.18 -5.25
C GLY A 181 8.00 4.50 -4.57
N PHE A 182 7.50 5.48 -5.32
CA PHE A 182 6.97 6.76 -4.84
C PHE A 182 7.93 7.51 -3.90
N VAL A 183 7.45 8.03 -2.75
CA VAL A 183 8.31 8.78 -1.83
C VAL A 183 9.04 7.84 -0.85
N PHE A 184 8.31 7.22 0.07
CA PHE A 184 8.96 6.51 1.17
C PHE A 184 9.61 5.19 0.72
N ASN A 185 8.95 4.39 -0.11
CA ASN A 185 9.53 3.12 -0.56
C ASN A 185 10.83 3.34 -1.34
N ARG A 186 10.94 4.41 -2.13
CA ARG A 186 12.16 4.76 -2.86
C ARG A 186 13.30 5.17 -1.93
N ILE A 187 13.01 5.98 -0.91
CA ILE A 187 14.00 6.34 0.12
C ILE A 187 14.43 5.08 0.88
N TRP A 188 13.46 4.27 1.28
CA TRP A 188 13.72 3.03 2.03
C TRP A 188 14.51 2.00 1.20
N HIS A 189 14.24 1.89 -0.11
CA HIS A 189 15.07 1.10 -1.01
C HIS A 189 16.52 1.57 -0.99
N ALA A 190 16.79 2.87 -1.12
CA ALA A 190 18.15 3.40 -1.10
C ALA A 190 18.88 3.06 0.21
N VAL A 191 18.20 3.15 1.36
CA VAL A 191 18.74 2.77 2.66
C VAL A 191 19.03 1.27 2.71
N LYS A 192 18.08 0.41 2.36
CA LYS A 192 18.26 -1.06 2.37
C LYS A 192 19.40 -1.48 1.45
N LYS A 193 19.42 -0.95 0.22
CA LYS A 193 20.45 -1.23 -0.77
C LYS A 193 21.83 -0.97 -0.22
N GLU A 194 22.05 0.19 0.41
CA GLU A 194 23.36 0.54 0.96
C GLU A 194 23.72 -0.32 2.18
N CYS A 195 22.78 -0.53 3.11
CA CYS A 195 22.99 -1.42 4.25
C CYS A 195 23.37 -2.85 3.82
N LEU A 196 22.66 -3.41 2.85
CA LEU A 196 22.93 -4.74 2.31
C LEU A 196 24.32 -4.81 1.63
N LYS A 197 24.75 -3.77 0.91
CA LYS A 197 26.07 -3.70 0.29
C LYS A 197 27.18 -3.60 1.33
N MET A 198 27.01 -2.77 2.35
CA MET A 198 27.97 -2.65 3.46
C MET A 198 28.15 -3.98 4.17
N TRP A 199 27.06 -4.66 4.50
CA TRP A 199 27.10 -5.98 5.12
C TRP A 199 27.77 -7.03 4.24
N ALA A 200 27.28 -7.19 3.00
CA ALA A 200 27.79 -8.23 2.09
C ALA A 200 29.24 -7.97 1.63
N GLY A 201 29.65 -6.71 1.61
CA GLY A 201 31.03 -6.32 1.31
C GLY A 201 32.00 -6.40 2.50
N GLY A 202 31.51 -6.77 3.70
CA GLY A 202 32.33 -6.89 4.90
C GLY A 202 32.82 -5.57 5.48
N TYR A 203 32.15 -4.44 5.16
CA TYR A 203 32.53 -3.12 5.68
C TYR A 203 32.11 -2.94 7.15
N ALA A 204 30.98 -3.52 7.54
CA ALA A 204 30.49 -3.49 8.91
C ALA A 204 29.50 -4.63 9.16
N ASP A 205 29.45 -5.08 10.44
CA ASP A 205 28.47 -6.06 10.88
C ASP A 205 27.06 -5.48 10.98
N ILE A 206 26.04 -6.33 10.89
CA ILE A 206 24.63 -5.93 10.93
C ILE A 206 24.26 -5.16 12.21
N GLU A 207 24.82 -5.59 13.35
CA GLU A 207 24.61 -4.95 14.65
C GLU A 207 25.16 -3.51 14.68
N VAL A 208 26.31 -3.29 14.04
CA VAL A 208 26.94 -1.97 13.95
C VAL A 208 26.10 -1.02 13.10
N ILE A 209 25.65 -1.50 11.92
CA ILE A 209 24.80 -0.70 11.02
C ILE A 209 23.47 -0.35 11.70
N ASP A 210 22.79 -1.33 12.30
CA ASP A 210 21.53 -1.12 13.02
C ASP A 210 21.71 -0.18 14.22
N THR A 211 22.85 -0.26 14.93
CA THR A 211 23.15 0.61 16.06
C THR A 211 23.39 2.04 15.61
N ALA A 212 24.21 2.24 14.57
CA ALA A 212 24.46 3.57 13.99
C ALA A 212 23.16 4.24 13.52
N TRP A 213 22.30 3.47 12.82
CA TRP A 213 20.99 3.96 12.39
C TRP A 213 20.11 4.40 13.56
N LYS A 214 20.00 3.55 14.60
CA LYS A 214 19.16 3.84 15.78
C LYS A 214 19.63 5.10 16.51
N ILE A 215 20.95 5.26 16.70
CA ILE A 215 21.51 6.42 17.41
C ILE A 215 21.29 7.68 16.60
N PHE A 216 21.58 7.66 15.29
CA PHE A 216 21.49 8.85 14.43
C PHE A 216 20.05 9.32 14.21
N THR A 217 19.12 8.38 13.97
CA THR A 217 17.73 8.72 13.64
C THR A 217 16.79 8.79 14.84
N GLY A 218 17.19 8.27 15.99
CA GLY A 218 16.30 8.10 17.16
C GLY A 218 15.26 6.96 16.98
N MET A 219 15.32 6.21 15.90
CA MET A 219 14.39 5.09 15.66
C MET A 219 14.68 3.91 16.59
N LYS A 220 13.63 3.18 16.98
CA LYS A 220 13.76 1.99 17.85
C LYS A 220 14.36 0.77 17.14
N LEU A 221 14.18 0.68 15.82
CA LEU A 221 14.60 -0.46 14.99
C LEU A 221 15.60 0.00 13.93
N GLY A 222 16.61 -0.80 13.70
CA GLY A 222 17.54 -0.59 12.61
C GLY A 222 17.08 -1.25 11.30
N PRO A 223 17.75 -0.98 10.17
CA PRO A 223 17.38 -1.48 8.85
C PRO A 223 17.26 -3.01 8.76
N PHE A 224 18.22 -3.75 9.34
CA PHE A 224 18.20 -5.21 9.33
C PHE A 224 17.11 -5.79 10.23
N THR A 225 16.91 -5.18 11.41
CA THR A 225 15.79 -5.53 12.29
C THR A 225 14.44 -5.31 11.60
N MET A 226 14.29 -4.23 10.82
CA MET A 226 13.06 -3.95 10.08
C MET A 226 12.85 -4.93 8.92
N MET A 227 13.89 -5.31 8.20
CA MET A 227 13.81 -6.34 7.14
C MET A 227 13.40 -7.69 7.69
N ASP A 228 13.97 -8.12 8.82
CA ASP A 228 13.56 -9.34 9.52
C ASP A 228 12.08 -9.30 9.94
N GLY A 229 11.59 -8.12 10.33
CA GLY A 229 10.20 -7.90 10.72
C GLY A 229 9.20 -8.05 9.57
N ILE A 230 9.57 -7.61 8.38
CA ILE A 230 8.75 -7.72 7.16
C ILE A 230 8.80 -9.16 6.61
N GLY A 231 9.93 -9.82 6.75
CA GLY A 231 10.28 -11.10 6.16
C GLY A 231 11.24 -10.93 4.98
N LEU A 232 12.35 -11.66 5.04
CA LEU A 232 13.45 -11.49 4.09
C LEU A 232 13.09 -11.91 2.66
N ASP A 233 12.15 -12.83 2.46
CA ASP A 233 11.61 -13.17 1.14
C ASP A 233 10.85 -11.99 0.52
N VAL A 234 10.03 -11.30 1.31
CA VAL A 234 9.31 -10.09 0.87
C VAL A 234 10.31 -8.96 0.61
N ALA A 235 11.27 -8.74 1.51
CA ALA A 235 12.30 -7.72 1.34
C ALA A 235 13.12 -7.97 0.08
N TYR A 236 13.54 -9.23 -0.18
CA TYR A 236 14.28 -9.61 -1.36
C TYR A 236 13.48 -9.40 -2.66
N ALA A 237 12.21 -9.83 -2.68
CA ALA A 237 11.33 -9.64 -3.83
C ALA A 237 11.15 -8.15 -4.18
N VAL A 238 11.02 -7.29 -3.16
CA VAL A 238 10.95 -5.83 -3.36
C VAL A 238 12.26 -5.29 -3.94
N GLU A 239 13.43 -5.68 -3.41
CA GLU A 239 14.72 -5.24 -3.96
C GLU A 239 14.93 -5.71 -5.41
N MET A 240 14.51 -6.95 -5.73
CA MET A 240 14.54 -7.46 -7.10
C MET A 240 13.65 -6.65 -8.04
N SER A 241 12.46 -6.20 -7.60
CA SER A 241 11.59 -5.37 -8.44
C SER A 241 12.21 -4.01 -8.79
N TYR A 242 13.01 -3.43 -7.90
CA TYR A 242 13.79 -2.23 -8.21
C TYR A 242 14.88 -2.49 -9.25
N TYR A 243 15.56 -3.63 -9.15
CA TYR A 243 16.57 -4.05 -10.13
C TYR A 243 15.92 -4.30 -11.51
N GLU A 244 14.79 -4.97 -11.55
CA GLU A 244 14.05 -5.24 -12.80
C GLU A 244 13.54 -3.96 -13.46
N GLU A 245 13.09 -2.98 -12.67
CA GLU A 245 12.61 -1.69 -13.19
C GLU A 245 13.75 -0.81 -13.71
N SER A 246 14.90 -0.77 -12.99
CA SER A 246 16.02 0.10 -13.35
C SER A 246 16.94 -0.50 -14.41
N GLY A 247 17.09 -1.83 -14.42
CA GLY A 247 18.10 -2.54 -15.20
C GLY A 247 19.54 -2.25 -14.75
N ASP A 248 19.76 -1.44 -13.70
CA ASP A 248 21.09 -1.10 -13.22
C ASP A 248 21.64 -2.22 -12.32
N PRO A 249 22.78 -2.86 -12.65
CA PRO A 249 23.41 -3.87 -11.80
C PRO A 249 23.68 -3.40 -10.36
N LYS A 250 23.77 -2.09 -10.13
CA LYS A 250 23.94 -1.50 -8.80
C LYS A 250 22.69 -1.66 -7.91
N ASP A 251 21.52 -1.88 -8.49
CA ASP A 251 20.29 -2.10 -7.76
C ASP A 251 20.05 -3.59 -7.43
N LYS A 252 20.84 -4.48 -8.03
CA LYS A 252 20.75 -5.91 -7.74
C LYS A 252 21.13 -6.20 -6.29
N PRO A 253 20.26 -6.87 -5.51
CA PRO A 253 20.57 -7.25 -4.14
C PRO A 253 21.77 -8.23 -4.09
N PRO A 254 22.61 -8.19 -3.05
CA PRO A 254 23.76 -9.05 -2.90
C PRO A 254 23.40 -10.54 -2.92
N HIS A 255 24.31 -11.38 -3.45
CA HIS A 255 24.10 -12.84 -3.51
C HIS A 255 23.90 -13.46 -2.12
N ALA A 256 24.64 -13.00 -1.11
CA ALA A 256 24.49 -13.46 0.27
C ALA A 256 23.07 -13.26 0.83
N PHE A 257 22.35 -12.21 0.39
CA PHE A 257 20.95 -12.00 0.77
C PHE A 257 20.02 -13.02 0.10
N LYS A 258 20.26 -13.35 -1.18
CA LYS A 258 19.54 -14.41 -1.89
C LYS A 258 19.70 -15.76 -1.20
N GLU A 259 20.95 -16.12 -0.84
CA GLU A 259 21.25 -17.38 -0.14
C GLU A 259 20.52 -17.50 1.21
N MET A 260 20.35 -16.40 1.95
CA MET A 260 19.57 -16.40 3.19
C MET A 260 18.11 -16.79 2.92
N VAL A 261 17.50 -16.17 1.90
CA VAL A 261 16.10 -16.46 1.52
C VAL A 261 15.95 -17.92 1.07
N GLU A 262 16.87 -18.43 0.23
CA GLU A 262 16.86 -19.81 -0.28
C GLU A 262 17.03 -20.85 0.83
N ARG A 263 17.79 -20.53 1.89
CA ARG A 263 17.92 -21.39 3.09
C ARG A 263 16.72 -21.37 4.01
N GLY A 264 15.74 -20.48 3.78
CA GLY A 264 14.58 -20.29 4.64
C GLY A 264 14.86 -19.43 5.89
N ASP A 265 15.95 -18.67 5.91
CA ASP A 265 16.26 -17.67 6.95
C ASP A 265 15.42 -16.42 6.68
N LEU A 266 14.11 -16.42 7.03
CA LEU A 266 13.14 -15.41 6.61
C LEU A 266 12.77 -14.39 7.70
N GLY A 267 13.59 -14.25 8.73
CA GLY A 267 13.37 -13.30 9.81
C GLY A 267 12.42 -13.78 10.90
N LEU A 268 11.60 -12.88 11.44
CA LEU A 268 10.68 -13.17 12.55
C LEU A 268 9.75 -14.36 12.28
N LYS A 269 9.28 -14.54 11.06
CA LYS A 269 8.32 -15.60 10.72
C LYS A 269 8.89 -17.02 10.80
N THR A 270 10.21 -17.18 10.62
CA THR A 270 10.89 -18.48 10.75
C THR A 270 11.73 -18.60 12.01
N GLY A 271 11.89 -17.51 12.76
CA GLY A 271 12.73 -17.44 13.96
C GLY A 271 14.21 -17.18 13.68
N LYS A 272 14.60 -17.07 12.42
CA LYS A 272 15.96 -16.78 11.98
C LYS A 272 15.94 -15.91 10.71
N GLY A 273 16.78 -14.90 10.69
CA GLY A 273 17.02 -14.00 9.59
C GLY A 273 18.40 -13.39 9.71
N PHE A 274 18.56 -12.09 9.59
CA PHE A 274 19.77 -11.38 9.97
C PHE A 274 20.07 -11.58 11.45
N TYR A 275 19.00 -11.63 12.28
CA TYR A 275 19.07 -11.96 13.70
C TYR A 275 18.41 -13.31 14.01
N THR A 276 18.74 -13.84 15.19
CA THR A 276 18.01 -14.99 15.74
C THR A 276 16.89 -14.49 16.65
N TRP A 277 15.67 -14.93 16.39
CA TRP A 277 14.46 -14.52 17.09
C TRP A 277 13.94 -15.65 17.97
N LYS A 278 13.85 -15.41 19.26
CA LYS A 278 13.17 -16.37 20.15
C LYS A 278 11.68 -16.37 19.83
N LYS A 279 11.09 -17.52 19.52
CA LYS A 279 9.64 -17.63 19.44
C LYS A 279 9.06 -17.20 20.79
N LYS A 280 8.24 -16.15 20.79
CA LYS A 280 7.43 -15.88 21.97
C LYS A 280 6.53 -17.09 22.16
N LYS A 281 6.68 -17.76 23.34
CA LYS A 281 5.78 -18.83 23.80
C LYS A 281 4.37 -18.28 24.00
#